data_fd79a9c5f3c0eb3224ae8bfa6b587e99
#
_entry.id   fd79a9c5f3c0eb3224ae8bfa6b587e99
#
_cell.length_a   1.000
_cell.length_b   1.000
_cell.length_c   1.000
_cell.angle_alpha   90.00
_cell.angle_beta   90.00
_cell.angle_gamma   90.00
#
_symmetry.space_group_name_H-M   'P 1'
#
loop_
_entity.id
_entity.type
_entity.pdbx_description
1 polymer ?
#
loop_
_entity_poly.entity_id
_entity_poly.type
_entity_poly.pdbx_seq_one_letter_code
_entity_poly.pdbx_strand_id
1 'polypeptide(L)'
;MLSKLDQNGHISTIPRLDRDHPMFYWIFKNMDFTQWSSAKCSRVLWLSGPLECNIPQVSSYIVSQEKNAALNTEHLVLYFFCSAATKTRSVAANFTHTLLNQIVCSSPMDKRILIIRRFLYSLIEGISNKETSLSREERVLNEKGLPDISIQSIILNAPPKELFTALEAVLGDEEQRCLSVIIDGLDKVSYQQSEFIREVRAFVEYLQQRTSKIKILLTSRPLAEIKDLFDGLPCIEHDRERKGPSVS
;
A
#
# COMPACT_ATOMS: atom_id res chain seq x y z
N MET A 1 -7.61 -12.52 17.86
CA MET A 1 -6.87 -13.03 16.69
C MET A 1 -7.43 -12.35 15.46
N LEU A 2 -6.72 -11.36 14.87
CA LEU A 2 -7.09 -10.84 13.56
C LEU A 2 -6.94 -12.01 12.60
N SER A 3 -8.04 -12.39 11.92
CA SER A 3 -7.92 -13.29 10.78
C SER A 3 -6.87 -12.67 9.87
N LYS A 4 -5.75 -13.33 9.70
CA LYS A 4 -4.75 -13.00 8.71
C LYS A 4 -5.50 -12.90 7.39
N LEU A 5 -5.79 -11.68 6.93
CA LEU A 5 -5.97 -11.47 5.51
C LEU A 5 -4.67 -11.98 4.93
N ASP A 6 -4.74 -13.14 4.30
CA ASP A 6 -3.55 -13.83 3.83
C ASP A 6 -3.02 -13.08 2.61
N GLN A 7 -2.42 -11.92 2.88
CA GLN A 7 -1.73 -11.14 1.86
C GLN A 7 -0.58 -11.96 1.25
N ASN A 8 -0.06 -12.93 2.01
CA ASN A 8 0.94 -13.87 1.51
C ASN A 8 0.31 -15.01 0.69
N GLY A 9 -0.95 -15.38 0.94
CA GLY A 9 -1.67 -16.38 0.17
C GLY A 9 -1.81 -15.99 -1.30
N HIS A 10 -2.02 -14.70 -1.58
CA HIS A 10 -2.02 -14.20 -2.96
C HIS A 10 -0.66 -14.40 -3.65
N ILE A 11 0.45 -14.34 -2.92
CA ILE A 11 1.80 -14.53 -3.48
C ILE A 11 2.12 -16.02 -3.60
N SER A 12 1.71 -16.85 -2.65
CA SER A 12 2.02 -18.28 -2.61
C SER A 12 1.25 -19.12 -3.62
N THR A 13 0.08 -18.66 -4.06
CA THR A 13 -0.75 -19.35 -5.07
C THR A 13 -0.33 -19.09 -6.51
N ILE A 14 0.64 -18.16 -6.72
CA ILE A 14 1.11 -17.89 -8.07
C ILE A 14 2.12 -18.97 -8.45
N PRO A 15 1.90 -19.70 -9.56
CA PRO A 15 2.93 -20.55 -10.11
C PRO A 15 4.23 -19.74 -10.25
N ARG A 16 5.37 -20.35 -10.00
CA ARG A 16 6.68 -19.75 -10.33
C ARG A 16 6.75 -19.59 -11.85
N LEU A 17 6.11 -18.57 -12.35
CA LEU A 17 6.11 -18.23 -13.77
C LEU A 17 7.39 -17.46 -14.04
N ASP A 18 8.05 -17.83 -15.12
CA ASP A 18 9.22 -17.11 -15.59
C ASP A 18 8.80 -15.72 -16.09
N ARG A 19 9.75 -14.76 -16.05
CA ARG A 19 9.56 -13.39 -16.58
C ARG A 19 9.09 -13.39 -18.03
N ASP A 20 9.51 -14.40 -18.80
CA ASP A 20 9.19 -14.55 -20.21
C ASP A 20 7.84 -15.28 -20.44
N HIS A 21 7.06 -15.54 -19.37
CA HIS A 21 5.75 -16.14 -19.55
C HIS A 21 4.83 -15.18 -20.33
N PRO A 22 4.11 -15.66 -21.36
CA PRO A 22 3.28 -14.81 -22.24
C PRO A 22 2.32 -13.87 -21.51
N MET A 23 1.81 -14.27 -20.34
CA MET A 23 0.94 -13.47 -19.51
C MET A 23 1.57 -12.13 -19.08
N PHE A 24 2.89 -12.08 -18.94
CA PHE A 24 3.61 -10.92 -18.44
C PHE A 24 4.30 -10.12 -19.55
N TYR A 25 4.31 -10.66 -20.76
CA TYR A 25 5.08 -10.10 -21.87
C TYR A 25 4.74 -8.62 -22.18
N TRP A 26 3.46 -8.28 -22.09
CA TRP A 26 2.97 -6.96 -22.39
C TRP A 26 3.48 -5.89 -21.41
N ILE A 27 3.68 -6.25 -20.13
CA ILE A 27 4.17 -5.28 -19.15
C ILE A 27 5.70 -5.22 -19.11
N PHE A 28 6.38 -6.35 -19.16
CA PHE A 28 7.85 -6.35 -19.05
C PHE A 28 8.56 -5.80 -20.28
N LYS A 29 7.90 -5.70 -21.42
CA LYS A 29 8.37 -4.98 -22.61
C LYS A 29 7.94 -3.52 -22.67
N ASN A 30 7.06 -3.08 -21.80
CA ASN A 30 6.63 -1.69 -21.77
C ASN A 30 7.77 -0.79 -21.25
N MET A 31 8.04 0.31 -21.95
CA MET A 31 9.12 1.25 -21.59
C MET A 31 8.87 1.93 -20.25
N ASP A 32 7.62 2.32 -19.95
CA ASP A 32 7.28 3.02 -18.70
C ASP A 32 7.46 2.08 -17.51
N PHE A 33 7.08 0.80 -17.65
CA PHE A 33 7.35 -0.21 -16.65
C PHE A 33 8.85 -0.45 -16.45
N THR A 34 9.60 -0.55 -17.53
CA THR A 34 11.06 -0.74 -17.47
C THR A 34 11.73 0.45 -16.77
N GLN A 35 11.30 1.67 -17.09
CA GLN A 35 11.80 2.88 -16.43
C GLN A 35 11.40 2.94 -14.95
N TRP A 36 10.17 2.55 -14.61
CA TRP A 36 9.72 2.45 -13.21
C TRP A 36 10.53 1.41 -12.45
N SER A 37 10.68 0.22 -12.99
CA SER A 37 11.39 -0.90 -12.35
C SER A 37 12.87 -0.59 -12.10
N SER A 38 13.54 0.07 -13.06
CA SER A 38 14.96 0.43 -12.98
C SER A 38 15.23 1.80 -12.35
N ALA A 39 14.19 2.49 -11.88
CA ALA A 39 14.33 3.86 -11.40
C ALA A 39 15.27 3.97 -10.19
N LYS A 40 16.17 4.94 -10.25
CA LYS A 40 17.04 5.36 -9.15
C LYS A 40 16.50 6.55 -8.36
N CYS A 41 15.39 7.12 -8.80
CA CYS A 41 14.65 8.22 -8.15
C CYS A 41 13.21 7.80 -7.90
N SER A 42 12.48 8.59 -7.13
CA SER A 42 11.06 8.33 -6.84
C SER A 42 10.24 8.29 -8.12
N ARG A 43 9.47 7.23 -8.29
CA ARG A 43 8.56 7.05 -9.44
C ARG A 43 7.26 6.38 -9.02
N VAL A 44 6.18 6.91 -9.55
CA VAL A 44 4.85 6.30 -9.48
C VAL A 44 4.49 5.74 -10.84
N LEU A 45 3.80 4.61 -10.86
CA LEU A 45 3.22 4.02 -12.06
C LEU A 45 1.82 3.51 -11.72
N TRP A 46 0.86 3.88 -12.52
CA TRP A 46 -0.48 3.32 -12.46
C TRP A 46 -0.67 2.33 -13.61
N LEU A 47 -0.99 1.09 -13.27
CA LEU A 47 -1.29 0.03 -14.22
C LEU A 47 -2.80 -0.18 -14.28
N SER A 48 -3.40 0.12 -15.40
CA SER A 48 -4.83 0.04 -15.63
C SER A 48 -5.17 -0.95 -16.73
N GLY A 49 -6.19 -1.75 -16.50
CA GLY A 49 -6.65 -2.69 -17.53
C GLY A 49 -7.92 -3.45 -17.13
N PRO A 50 -8.61 -4.05 -18.10
CA PRO A 50 -9.79 -4.86 -17.83
C PRO A 50 -9.45 -6.12 -17.04
N LEU A 51 -10.48 -6.81 -16.53
CA LEU A 51 -10.34 -7.96 -15.63
C LEU A 51 -9.49 -9.08 -16.22
N GLU A 52 -9.56 -9.24 -17.54
CA GLU A 52 -8.91 -10.31 -18.28
C GLU A 52 -7.40 -10.14 -18.45
N CYS A 53 -6.87 -8.99 -18.08
CA CYS A 53 -5.43 -8.71 -18.14
C CYS A 53 -4.63 -9.38 -17.02
N ASN A 54 -5.30 -10.10 -16.13
CA ASN A 54 -4.68 -10.78 -15.01
C ASN A 54 -3.77 -9.86 -14.16
N ILE A 55 -4.17 -8.59 -14.01
CA ILE A 55 -3.40 -7.59 -13.24
C ILE A 55 -3.01 -8.07 -11.84
N PRO A 56 -3.90 -8.75 -11.06
CA PRO A 56 -3.52 -9.27 -9.76
C PRO A 56 -2.34 -10.26 -9.79
N GLN A 57 -2.26 -11.10 -10.83
CA GLN A 57 -1.15 -12.03 -11.03
C GLN A 57 0.14 -11.27 -11.37
N VAL A 58 0.03 -10.24 -12.21
CA VAL A 58 1.15 -9.34 -12.52
C VAL A 58 1.65 -8.65 -11.26
N SER A 59 0.77 -8.06 -10.47
CA SER A 59 1.12 -7.38 -9.20
C SER A 59 1.82 -8.33 -8.23
N SER A 60 1.29 -9.53 -8.06
CA SER A 60 1.87 -10.53 -7.18
C SER A 60 3.24 -10.98 -7.65
N TYR A 61 3.44 -11.14 -8.96
CA TYR A 61 4.75 -11.44 -9.53
C TYR A 61 5.74 -10.31 -9.27
N ILE A 62 5.33 -9.04 -9.49
CA ILE A 62 6.16 -7.86 -9.22
C ILE A 62 6.55 -7.81 -7.73
N VAL A 63 5.61 -8.03 -6.81
CA VAL A 63 5.91 -8.11 -5.36
C VAL A 63 6.98 -9.17 -5.09
N SER A 64 6.87 -10.35 -5.70
CA SER A 64 7.86 -11.42 -5.53
C SER A 64 9.23 -11.02 -6.05
N GLN A 65 9.30 -10.34 -7.21
CA GLN A 65 10.57 -9.85 -7.77
C GLN A 65 11.20 -8.76 -6.90
N GLU A 66 10.40 -7.77 -6.44
CA GLU A 66 10.88 -6.72 -5.55
C GLU A 66 11.38 -7.31 -4.21
N LYS A 67 10.67 -8.28 -3.63
CA LYS A 67 11.11 -8.98 -2.41
C LYS A 67 12.41 -9.74 -2.62
N ASN A 68 12.57 -10.42 -3.75
CA ASN A 68 13.82 -11.12 -4.07
C ASN A 68 14.98 -10.14 -4.26
N ALA A 69 14.75 -9.01 -4.93
CA ALA A 69 15.75 -7.96 -5.10
C ALA A 69 16.11 -7.26 -3.77
N ALA A 70 15.17 -7.25 -2.83
CA ALA A 70 15.38 -6.69 -1.50
C ALA A 70 16.15 -7.61 -0.55
N LEU A 71 16.33 -8.89 -0.90
CA LEU A 71 17.10 -9.82 -0.07
C LEU A 71 18.53 -9.29 0.10
N ASN A 72 18.97 -9.23 1.36
CA ASN A 72 20.30 -8.73 1.74
C ASN A 72 20.54 -7.23 1.45
N THR A 73 19.48 -6.44 1.30
CA THR A 73 19.54 -4.99 1.14
C THR A 73 18.68 -4.30 2.19
N GLU A 74 18.83 -2.98 2.31
CA GLU A 74 17.96 -2.15 3.15
C GLU A 74 16.66 -1.74 2.43
N HIS A 75 16.33 -2.38 1.33
CA HIS A 75 15.14 -2.10 0.54
C HIS A 75 13.90 -2.66 1.24
N LEU A 76 12.95 -1.78 1.55
CA LEU A 76 11.67 -2.13 2.15
C LEU A 76 10.61 -2.32 1.05
N VAL A 77 9.93 -3.46 1.05
CA VAL A 77 8.85 -3.77 0.11
C VAL A 77 7.54 -3.87 0.86
N LEU A 78 6.65 -2.91 0.61
CA LEU A 78 5.30 -2.85 1.16
C LEU A 78 4.28 -3.18 0.07
N TYR A 79 3.27 -3.96 0.41
CA TYR A 79 2.25 -4.33 -0.56
C TYR A 79 0.90 -4.56 0.11
N PHE A 80 -0.15 -4.23 -0.62
CA PHE A 80 -1.53 -4.46 -0.21
C PHE A 80 -2.39 -4.86 -1.41
N PHE A 81 -3.13 -5.95 -1.27
CA PHE A 81 -4.11 -6.42 -2.24
C PHE A 81 -5.51 -6.07 -1.74
N CYS A 82 -6.19 -5.15 -2.42
CA CYS A 82 -7.57 -4.80 -2.12
C CYS A 82 -8.48 -6.01 -2.40
N SER A 83 -9.46 -6.22 -1.53
CA SER A 83 -10.41 -7.32 -1.66
C SER A 83 -11.84 -6.85 -1.39
N ALA A 84 -12.78 -7.25 -2.23
CA ALA A 84 -14.20 -7.01 -2.03
C ALA A 84 -14.78 -7.75 -0.79
N ALA A 85 -14.08 -8.76 -0.28
CA ALA A 85 -14.51 -9.53 0.89
C ALA A 85 -14.43 -8.74 2.21
N THR A 86 -13.83 -7.55 2.21
CA THR A 86 -13.66 -6.70 3.40
C THR A 86 -14.92 -5.92 3.79
N LYS A 87 -16.12 -6.48 3.55
CA LYS A 87 -17.40 -5.78 3.83
C LYS A 87 -17.62 -5.39 5.30
N THR A 88 -16.91 -5.99 6.23
CA THR A 88 -17.13 -5.82 7.67
C THR A 88 -16.07 -4.99 8.40
N ARG A 89 -15.00 -4.57 7.72
CA ARG A 89 -13.89 -3.81 8.33
C ARG A 89 -13.48 -2.65 7.43
N SER A 90 -13.04 -1.57 8.03
CA SER A 90 -12.44 -0.47 7.29
C SER A 90 -11.27 -0.96 6.44
N VAL A 91 -11.30 -0.71 5.13
CA VAL A 91 -10.17 -1.03 4.22
C VAL A 91 -8.94 -0.26 4.66
N ALA A 92 -9.10 1.00 5.11
CA ALA A 92 -8.01 1.83 5.62
C ALA A 92 -7.33 1.17 6.83
N ALA A 93 -8.10 0.65 7.79
CA ALA A 93 -7.55 -0.05 8.94
C ALA A 93 -6.77 -1.32 8.55
N ASN A 94 -7.29 -2.10 7.60
CA ASN A 94 -6.61 -3.29 7.08
C ASN A 94 -5.34 -2.93 6.32
N PHE A 95 -5.38 -1.90 5.48
CA PHE A 95 -4.24 -1.35 4.76
C PHE A 95 -3.13 -0.95 5.73
N THR A 96 -3.46 -0.07 6.66
CA THR A 96 -2.51 0.46 7.64
C THR A 96 -1.92 -0.64 8.52
N HIS A 97 -2.75 -1.55 9.02
CA HIS A 97 -2.28 -2.70 9.81
C HIS A 97 -1.33 -3.60 9.01
N THR A 98 -1.67 -3.87 7.74
CA THR A 98 -0.83 -4.71 6.88
C THR A 98 0.52 -4.08 6.62
N LEU A 99 0.57 -2.80 6.25
CA LEU A 99 1.83 -2.10 5.98
C LEU A 99 2.65 -1.93 7.26
N LEU A 100 2.04 -1.53 8.38
CA LEU A 100 2.72 -1.44 9.67
C LEU A 100 3.37 -2.77 10.07
N ASN A 101 2.64 -3.88 9.91
CA ASN A 101 3.18 -5.21 10.21
C ASN A 101 4.38 -5.56 9.31
N GLN A 102 4.32 -5.22 8.03
CA GLN A 102 5.43 -5.43 7.10
C GLN A 102 6.65 -4.60 7.49
N ILE A 103 6.47 -3.33 7.88
CA ILE A 103 7.54 -2.45 8.37
C ILE A 103 8.19 -3.04 9.64
N VAL A 104 7.37 -3.40 10.63
CA VAL A 104 7.84 -3.97 11.90
C VAL A 104 8.59 -5.28 11.68
N CYS A 105 8.05 -6.20 10.85
CA CYS A 105 8.69 -7.48 10.56
C CYS A 105 10.01 -7.33 9.80
N SER A 106 10.13 -6.30 8.97
CA SER A 106 11.34 -6.01 8.18
C SER A 106 12.38 -5.19 8.94
N SER A 107 12.06 -4.74 10.15
CA SER A 107 12.93 -3.91 10.98
C SER A 107 13.69 -4.73 12.01
N PRO A 108 14.91 -4.32 12.39
CA PRO A 108 15.65 -4.91 13.51
C PRO A 108 14.84 -4.91 14.80
N MET A 109 15.10 -5.88 15.67
CA MET A 109 14.30 -6.14 16.88
C MET A 109 14.23 -4.91 17.81
N ASP A 110 15.32 -4.20 17.96
CA ASP A 110 15.45 -2.99 18.78
C ASP A 110 14.60 -1.82 18.26
N LYS A 111 14.37 -1.73 16.97
CA LYS A 111 13.55 -0.68 16.35
C LYS A 111 12.06 -0.98 16.38
N ARG A 112 11.63 -2.24 16.48
CA ARG A 112 10.21 -2.62 16.36
C ARG A 112 9.30 -1.92 17.36
N ILE A 113 9.72 -1.84 18.60
CA ILE A 113 8.94 -1.18 19.66
C ILE A 113 8.83 0.32 19.39
N LEU A 114 9.90 0.96 18.92
CA LEU A 114 9.90 2.38 18.59
C LEU A 114 8.93 2.69 17.44
N ILE A 115 8.91 1.86 16.40
CA ILE A 115 7.99 1.98 15.27
C ILE A 115 6.54 1.92 15.74
N ILE A 116 6.20 0.92 16.57
CA ILE A 116 4.83 0.75 17.09
C ILE A 116 4.45 1.94 17.99
N ARG A 117 5.34 2.38 18.87
CA ARG A 117 5.08 3.54 19.74
C ARG A 117 4.87 4.82 18.94
N ARG A 118 5.68 5.06 17.92
CA ARG A 118 5.53 6.23 17.06
C ARG A 118 4.20 6.22 16.31
N PHE A 119 3.84 5.07 15.74
CA PHE A 119 2.54 4.90 15.08
C PHE A 119 1.39 5.24 16.03
N LEU A 120 1.38 4.63 17.20
CA LEU A 120 0.31 4.83 18.20
C LEU A 120 0.26 6.28 18.70
N TYR A 121 1.42 6.89 18.96
CA TYR A 121 1.48 8.28 19.39
C TYR A 121 0.87 9.22 18.35
N SER A 122 1.31 9.11 17.10
CA SER A 122 0.77 9.92 16.00
C SER A 122 -0.73 9.70 15.78
N LEU A 123 -1.20 8.44 15.89
CA LEU A 123 -2.61 8.11 15.74
C LEU A 123 -3.46 8.73 16.86
N ILE A 124 -3.04 8.60 18.11
CA ILE A 124 -3.75 9.14 19.27
C ILE A 124 -3.77 10.68 19.21
N GLU A 125 -2.64 11.29 18.86
CA GLU A 125 -2.55 12.74 18.71
C GLU A 125 -3.50 13.27 17.61
N GLY A 126 -3.55 12.59 16.46
CA GLY A 126 -4.46 12.94 15.37
C GLY A 126 -5.93 12.85 15.77
N ILE A 127 -6.32 11.80 16.51
CA ILE A 127 -7.67 11.63 17.02
C ILE A 127 -7.98 12.69 18.06
N SER A 128 -7.09 12.92 19.03
CA SER A 128 -7.31 13.87 20.16
C SER A 128 -7.43 15.32 19.69
N ASN A 129 -6.71 15.72 18.66
CA ASN A 129 -6.78 17.07 18.11
C ASN A 129 -8.11 17.39 17.42
N LYS A 130 -8.85 16.36 16.96
CA LYS A 130 -10.19 16.52 16.39
C LYS A 130 -11.30 16.54 17.45
N GLU A 131 -11.09 15.84 18.55
CA GLU A 131 -12.05 15.71 19.65
C GLU A 131 -11.79 16.76 20.73
N THR A 132 -11.89 18.04 20.38
CA THR A 132 -11.87 19.14 21.36
C THR A 132 -13.04 19.12 22.36
N SER A 133 -13.88 18.07 22.31
CA SER A 133 -15.03 17.86 23.22
C SER A 133 -14.92 16.63 24.12
N LEU A 134 -13.88 15.80 23.97
CA LEU A 134 -13.69 14.68 24.92
C LEU A 134 -13.05 15.17 26.21
N SER A 135 -13.74 14.85 27.28
CA SER A 135 -13.54 15.35 28.63
C SER A 135 -12.09 15.16 29.12
N ARG A 136 -11.69 16.09 29.98
CA ARG A 136 -10.40 16.16 30.69
C ARG A 136 -10.04 14.85 31.43
N GLU A 137 -10.98 13.94 31.57
CA GLU A 137 -10.82 12.66 32.25
C GLU A 137 -10.05 11.61 31.43
N GLU A 138 -10.09 11.68 30.10
CA GLU A 138 -9.34 10.76 29.24
C GLU A 138 -7.84 11.12 29.09
N ARG A 139 -7.47 12.37 29.43
CA ARG A 139 -6.04 12.81 29.45
C ARG A 139 -5.25 12.21 30.62
N VAL A 140 -5.92 11.68 31.63
CA VAL A 140 -5.29 11.06 32.83
C VAL A 140 -4.75 9.66 32.53
N LEU A 141 -5.00 9.10 31.34
CA LEU A 141 -4.53 7.78 30.93
C LEU A 141 -3.02 7.68 30.66
N ASN A 142 -2.31 8.82 30.61
CA ASN A 142 -0.85 8.82 30.36
C ASN A 142 0.00 8.50 31.57
N GLU A 143 -0.54 8.47 32.79
CA GLU A 143 0.24 8.21 34.01
C GLU A 143 0.10 6.79 34.58
N LYS A 144 -0.90 6.01 34.15
CA LYS A 144 -1.21 4.71 34.78
C LYS A 144 -1.12 3.48 33.85
N GLY A 145 -0.40 3.57 32.77
CA GLY A 145 -0.31 2.46 31.81
C GLY A 145 -1.45 2.49 30.78
N LEU A 146 -1.14 2.09 29.56
CA LEU A 146 -2.13 1.95 28.48
C LEU A 146 -3.29 1.09 29.00
N PRO A 147 -4.55 1.57 28.89
CA PRO A 147 -5.69 0.72 29.21
C PRO A 147 -5.64 -0.52 28.33
N ASP A 148 -6.26 -1.59 28.78
CA ASP A 148 -6.39 -2.87 28.07
C ASP A 148 -7.22 -2.75 26.75
N ILE A 149 -7.19 -1.56 26.14
CA ILE A 149 -7.72 -1.29 24.81
C ILE A 149 -6.76 -1.90 23.82
N SER A 150 -7.17 -2.98 23.22
CA SER A 150 -6.41 -3.64 22.17
C SER A 150 -6.00 -2.62 21.09
N ILE A 151 -4.71 -2.52 20.77
CA ILE A 151 -4.18 -1.71 19.66
C ILE A 151 -5.03 -1.92 18.38
N GLN A 152 -5.54 -3.12 18.21
CA GLN A 152 -6.45 -3.49 17.12
C GLN A 152 -7.75 -2.70 17.16
N SER A 153 -8.32 -2.49 18.35
CA SER A 153 -9.56 -1.74 18.53
C SER A 153 -9.36 -0.26 18.16
N ILE A 154 -8.23 0.32 18.53
CA ILE A 154 -7.88 1.70 18.16
C ILE A 154 -7.78 1.83 16.64
N ILE A 155 -7.01 0.96 15.99
CA ILE A 155 -6.83 0.98 14.54
C ILE A 155 -8.16 0.77 13.80
N LEU A 156 -9.00 -0.16 14.27
CA LEU A 156 -10.26 -0.48 13.59
C LEU A 156 -11.29 0.66 13.62
N ASN A 157 -11.24 1.51 14.64
CA ASN A 157 -12.20 2.60 14.83
C ASN A 157 -11.64 3.97 14.42
N ALA A 158 -10.34 4.05 14.10
CA ALA A 158 -9.73 5.31 13.70
C ALA A 158 -10.19 5.74 12.29
N PRO A 159 -10.39 7.05 12.07
CA PRO A 159 -10.69 7.57 10.76
C PRO A 159 -9.56 7.28 9.75
N PRO A 160 -9.87 7.10 8.46
CA PRO A 160 -8.87 6.81 7.43
C PRO A 160 -7.71 7.80 7.42
N LYS A 161 -7.99 9.09 7.49
CA LYS A 161 -6.97 10.14 7.46
C LYS A 161 -5.93 9.99 8.58
N GLU A 162 -6.36 9.74 9.82
CA GLU A 162 -5.47 9.58 10.96
C GLU A 162 -4.61 8.31 10.85
N LEU A 163 -5.18 7.25 10.29
CA LEU A 163 -4.44 6.02 10.01
C LEU A 163 -3.31 6.25 9.01
N PHE A 164 -3.58 6.99 7.94
CA PHE A 164 -2.57 7.33 6.93
C PHE A 164 -1.51 8.28 7.50
N THR A 165 -1.90 9.32 8.24
CA THR A 165 -0.97 10.24 8.91
C THR A 165 -0.05 9.50 9.89
N ALA A 166 -0.57 8.54 10.65
CA ALA A 166 0.25 7.73 11.54
C ALA A 166 1.24 6.82 10.79
N LEU A 167 0.82 6.28 9.64
CA LEU A 167 1.71 5.50 8.77
C LEU A 167 2.81 6.36 8.15
N GLU A 168 2.47 7.58 7.72
CA GLU A 168 3.41 8.58 7.21
C GLU A 168 4.47 8.95 8.25
N ALA A 169 4.06 9.14 9.50
CA ALA A 169 4.99 9.42 10.60
C ALA A 169 6.00 8.29 10.81
N VAL A 170 5.58 7.04 10.67
CA VAL A 170 6.49 5.87 10.76
C VAL A 170 7.45 5.84 9.57
N LEU A 171 6.94 6.04 8.35
CA LEU A 171 7.76 6.04 7.15
C LEU A 171 8.69 7.24 7.08
N GLY A 172 8.35 8.35 7.79
CA GLY A 172 9.20 9.52 7.94
C GLY A 172 10.59 9.20 8.50
N ASP A 173 10.67 8.27 9.43
CA ASP A 173 11.94 7.84 10.03
C ASP A 173 12.76 6.91 9.14
N GLU A 174 12.14 6.28 8.17
CA GLU A 174 12.78 5.36 7.23
C GLU A 174 13.35 6.07 5.98
N GLU A 175 13.61 7.38 6.07
CA GLU A 175 13.99 8.23 4.93
C GLU A 175 15.18 7.75 4.10
N GLN A 176 16.09 7.01 4.69
CA GLN A 176 17.28 6.54 4.00
C GLN A 176 17.09 5.21 3.25
N ARG A 177 15.99 4.50 3.52
CA ARG A 177 15.72 3.20 2.90
C ARG A 177 15.09 3.36 1.51
N CYS A 178 15.53 2.54 0.57
CA CYS A 178 14.77 2.37 -0.67
C CYS A 178 13.42 1.73 -0.34
N LEU A 179 12.35 2.23 -0.94
CA LEU A 179 10.98 1.78 -0.66
C LEU A 179 10.26 1.41 -1.95
N SER A 180 9.68 0.23 -1.99
CA SER A 180 8.68 -0.14 -3.02
C SER A 180 7.32 -0.33 -2.36
N VAL A 181 6.30 0.35 -2.87
CA VAL A 181 4.91 0.24 -2.42
C VAL A 181 4.05 -0.26 -3.58
N ILE A 182 3.40 -1.38 -3.41
CA ILE A 182 2.50 -1.97 -4.41
C ILE A 182 1.09 -2.06 -3.85
N ILE A 183 0.13 -1.38 -4.46
CA ILE A 183 -1.28 -1.39 -4.06
C ILE A 183 -2.11 -1.93 -5.22
N ASP A 184 -2.62 -3.15 -5.06
CA ASP A 184 -3.36 -3.85 -6.10
C ASP A 184 -4.87 -3.76 -5.93
N GLY A 185 -5.55 -3.49 -7.04
CA GLY A 185 -7.00 -3.64 -7.15
C GLY A 185 -7.79 -2.55 -6.46
N LEU A 186 -7.41 -1.28 -6.61
CA LEU A 186 -8.15 -0.14 -6.04
C LEU A 186 -9.63 -0.12 -6.45
N ASP A 187 -9.97 -0.66 -7.60
CA ASP A 187 -11.35 -0.82 -8.09
C ASP A 187 -12.20 -1.85 -7.31
N LYS A 188 -11.56 -2.71 -6.52
CA LYS A 188 -12.25 -3.67 -5.66
C LYS A 188 -12.78 -3.04 -4.37
N VAL A 189 -12.37 -1.82 -4.09
CA VAL A 189 -12.87 -1.04 -2.95
C VAL A 189 -14.26 -0.52 -3.29
N SER A 190 -15.25 -0.74 -2.42
CA SER A 190 -16.62 -0.28 -2.66
C SER A 190 -16.70 1.25 -2.68
N TYR A 191 -17.67 1.80 -3.41
CA TYR A 191 -17.93 3.25 -3.47
C TYR A 191 -18.11 3.91 -2.09
N GLN A 192 -18.65 3.18 -1.12
CA GLN A 192 -18.77 3.66 0.26
C GLN A 192 -17.41 3.91 0.96
N GLN A 193 -16.32 3.50 0.32
CA GLN A 193 -14.94 3.65 0.80
C GLN A 193 -14.11 4.58 -0.10
N SER A 194 -14.76 5.47 -0.83
CA SER A 194 -14.10 6.48 -1.70
C SER A 194 -13.10 7.36 -0.93
N GLU A 195 -13.33 7.56 0.37
CA GLU A 195 -12.38 8.22 1.26
C GLU A 195 -11.04 7.50 1.31
N PHE A 196 -11.03 6.17 1.39
CA PHE A 196 -9.79 5.38 1.35
C PHE A 196 -8.98 5.66 0.07
N ILE A 197 -9.62 5.73 -1.09
CA ILE A 197 -8.91 5.95 -2.37
C ILE A 197 -8.32 7.37 -2.40
N ARG A 198 -9.02 8.37 -1.83
CA ARG A 198 -8.48 9.73 -1.68
C ARG A 198 -7.28 9.78 -0.74
N GLU A 199 -7.35 9.06 0.39
CA GLU A 199 -6.21 8.97 1.31
C GLU A 199 -5.03 8.23 0.67
N VAL A 200 -5.27 7.20 -0.15
CA VAL A 200 -4.21 6.55 -0.95
C VAL A 200 -3.57 7.57 -1.91
N ARG A 201 -4.35 8.43 -2.56
CA ARG A 201 -3.82 9.49 -3.43
C ARG A 201 -2.93 10.47 -2.65
N ALA A 202 -3.41 10.97 -1.51
CA ALA A 202 -2.65 11.88 -0.65
C ALA A 202 -1.35 11.21 -0.15
N PHE A 203 -1.43 9.95 0.25
CA PHE A 203 -0.27 9.16 0.67
C PHE A 203 0.77 8.98 -0.44
N VAL A 204 0.34 8.73 -1.67
CA VAL A 204 1.23 8.68 -2.84
C VAL A 204 1.93 10.02 -3.03
N GLU A 205 1.23 11.13 -2.95
CA GLU A 205 1.78 12.48 -3.07
C GLU A 205 2.80 12.77 -1.96
N TYR A 206 2.46 12.42 -0.72
CA TYR A 206 3.38 12.53 0.42
C TYR A 206 4.67 11.75 0.15
N LEU A 207 4.57 10.50 -0.28
CA LEU A 207 5.74 9.67 -0.56
C LEU A 207 6.59 10.23 -1.71
N GLN A 208 5.97 10.82 -2.73
CA GLN A 208 6.70 11.41 -3.86
C GLN A 208 7.53 12.64 -3.46
N GLN A 209 7.10 13.38 -2.45
CA GLN A 209 7.79 14.58 -1.95
C GLN A 209 9.03 14.26 -1.10
N ARG A 210 9.23 12.99 -0.76
CA ARG A 210 10.37 12.58 0.05
C ARG A 210 11.65 12.49 -0.77
N THR A 211 12.77 12.65 -0.09
CA THR A 211 14.10 12.55 -0.70
C THR A 211 14.55 11.11 -0.97
N SER A 212 13.92 10.14 -0.34
CA SER A 212 14.23 8.72 -0.50
C SER A 212 13.82 8.16 -1.87
N LYS A 213 14.47 7.09 -2.30
CA LYS A 213 14.13 6.38 -3.54
C LYS A 213 12.87 5.56 -3.34
N ILE A 214 11.75 6.04 -3.87
CA ILE A 214 10.46 5.40 -3.70
C ILE A 214 9.89 4.97 -5.05
N LYS A 215 9.54 3.70 -5.17
CA LYS A 215 8.78 3.16 -6.30
C LYS A 215 7.37 2.83 -5.85
N ILE A 216 6.37 3.38 -6.51
CA ILE A 216 4.97 3.12 -6.20
C ILE A 216 4.31 2.52 -7.43
N LEU A 217 3.66 1.38 -7.26
CA LEU A 217 2.82 0.76 -8.27
C LEU A 217 1.39 0.71 -7.76
N LEU A 218 0.49 1.32 -8.50
CA LEU A 218 -0.95 1.25 -8.27
C LEU A 218 -1.58 0.41 -9.36
N THR A 219 -2.59 -0.37 -9.04
CA THR A 219 -3.35 -1.09 -10.06
C THR A 219 -4.84 -0.97 -9.88
N SER A 220 -5.57 -0.92 -10.98
CA SER A 220 -7.03 -0.92 -10.99
C SER A 220 -7.60 -1.22 -12.37
N ARG A 221 -8.91 -1.47 -12.42
CA ARG A 221 -9.67 -1.31 -13.67
C ARG A 221 -9.79 0.17 -14.04
N PRO A 222 -10.00 0.50 -15.33
CA PRO A 222 -10.11 1.87 -15.83
C PRO A 222 -11.48 2.50 -15.52
N LEU A 223 -11.85 2.58 -14.23
CA LEU A 223 -13.08 3.24 -13.79
C LEU A 223 -12.90 4.76 -13.82
N ALA A 224 -13.93 5.49 -14.27
CA ALA A 224 -13.88 6.95 -14.40
C ALA A 224 -13.46 7.64 -13.10
N GLU A 225 -14.05 7.24 -11.98
CA GLU A 225 -13.79 7.81 -10.65
C GLU A 225 -12.32 7.63 -10.22
N ILE A 226 -11.70 6.51 -10.62
CA ILE A 226 -10.28 6.26 -10.33
C ILE A 226 -9.40 7.05 -11.31
N LYS A 227 -9.80 7.13 -12.59
CA LYS A 227 -9.09 7.94 -13.59
C LYS A 227 -9.01 9.41 -13.17
N ASP A 228 -10.12 9.98 -12.72
CA ASP A 228 -10.18 11.38 -12.26
C ASP A 228 -9.28 11.62 -11.04
N LEU A 229 -9.22 10.67 -10.10
CA LEU A 229 -8.38 10.79 -8.91
C LEU A 229 -6.89 10.63 -9.19
N PHE A 230 -6.52 9.82 -10.18
CA PHE A 230 -5.12 9.55 -10.51
C PHE A 230 -4.69 10.23 -11.82
N ASP A 231 -5.47 11.20 -12.30
CA ASP A 231 -5.07 12.02 -13.44
C ASP A 231 -3.70 12.66 -13.21
N GLY A 232 -2.92 12.73 -14.29
CA GLY A 232 -1.55 13.24 -14.25
C GLY A 232 -0.48 12.25 -13.76
N LEU A 233 -0.85 11.06 -13.24
CA LEU A 233 0.15 10.02 -12.98
C LEU A 233 0.53 9.27 -14.25
N PRO A 234 1.80 8.85 -14.40
CA PRO A 234 2.20 7.92 -15.45
C PRO A 234 1.33 6.67 -15.41
N CYS A 235 0.65 6.37 -16.52
CA CYS A 235 -0.29 5.27 -16.62
C CYS A 235 0.06 4.34 -17.79
N ILE A 236 0.05 3.05 -17.54
CA ILE A 236 0.03 2.03 -18.58
C ILE A 236 -1.40 1.48 -18.62
N GLU A 237 -2.12 1.83 -19.67
CA GLU A 237 -3.44 1.28 -19.96
C GLU A 237 -3.29 0.07 -20.88
N HIS A 238 -3.67 -1.11 -20.39
CA HIS A 238 -3.72 -2.30 -21.22
C HIS A 238 -5.03 -2.29 -21.99
N ASP A 239 -4.95 -1.93 -23.28
CA ASP A 239 -6.08 -1.99 -24.19
C ASP A 239 -6.06 -3.32 -24.96
N ARG A 240 -7.19 -4.03 -24.96
CA ARG A 240 -7.37 -5.29 -25.71
C ARG A 240 -7.26 -5.12 -27.24
N GLU A 241 -7.51 -3.92 -27.74
CA GLU A 241 -7.56 -3.66 -29.20
C GLU A 241 -6.18 -3.60 -29.85
N ARG A 242 -5.10 -3.44 -29.09
CA ARG A 242 -3.75 -3.60 -29.62
C ARG A 242 -3.41 -5.11 -29.70
N LYS A 243 -4.09 -5.82 -30.61
CA LYS A 243 -3.59 -7.09 -31.11
C LYS A 243 -2.12 -6.91 -31.46
N GLY A 244 -1.25 -7.67 -30.81
CA GLY A 244 0.15 -7.74 -31.18
C GLY A 244 0.28 -7.99 -32.70
N PRO A 245 1.43 -7.66 -33.29
CA PRO A 245 1.62 -7.85 -34.72
C PRO A 245 1.23 -9.28 -35.07
N SER A 246 0.26 -9.41 -35.99
CA SER A 246 -0.09 -10.68 -36.57
C SER A 246 1.19 -11.31 -37.12
N VAL A 247 1.65 -12.36 -36.48
CA VAL A 247 2.74 -13.19 -37.04
C VAL A 247 2.15 -13.81 -38.29
N SER A 248 2.46 -13.25 -39.42
CA SER A 248 2.29 -13.85 -40.76
C SER A 248 3.45 -14.80 -41.02
#